data_07da45473508de26f4edc022224483ba
#
_entry.id   07da45473508de26f4edc022224483ba
#
_cell.length_a   1.000
_cell.length_b   1.000
_cell.length_c   1.000
_cell.angle_alpha   90.00
_cell.angle_beta   90.00
_cell.angle_gamma   90.00
#
_symmetry.space_group_name_H-M   'P 1'
#
loop_
_entity.id
_entity.type
_entity.pdbx_description
1 polymer ?
#
loop_
_entity_poly.entity_id
_entity_poly.type
_entity_poly.pdbx_seq_one_letter_code
_entity_poly.pdbx_strand_id
1 'polypeptide(L)'
;IAGLAETSVSDTICNEINETPIKSTPIDPPTMSITITVNDSPISGLEGKKVTSTLIRERLLAEAETNVAISFNENDQRDSFEIGGRGELQLGVLVETMRREGFELTVSRPKVVYKINENDQKMEPIEEVIIDVDDEYSSTVIDSMNKRKASMIDMTNISGKTRLIFKCPSRSLIGYQSQFLTETRGTGV
;
A
#
# COMPACT_ATOMS: atom_id res chain seq x y z
N ILE A 1 25.98 11.83 -9.35
CA ILE A 1 25.68 13.05 -10.12
C ILE A 1 24.92 13.97 -9.19
N ALA A 2 25.26 15.24 -9.13
CA ALA A 2 24.62 16.24 -8.30
C ALA A 2 24.18 17.44 -9.18
N GLY A 3 23.14 18.16 -8.76
CA GLY A 3 22.70 19.40 -9.43
C GLY A 3 21.58 19.20 -10.46
N LEU A 4 20.94 18.04 -10.51
CA LEU A 4 19.72 17.82 -11.28
C LEU A 4 18.53 18.18 -10.41
N ALA A 5 17.75 19.18 -10.78
CA ALA A 5 16.63 19.69 -9.99
C ALA A 5 15.37 18.82 -10.07
N GLU A 6 15.18 18.14 -11.20
CA GLU A 6 13.95 17.38 -11.47
C GLU A 6 14.34 15.99 -12.05
N THR A 7 14.74 15.08 -11.16
CA THR A 7 15.00 13.68 -11.55
C THR A 7 14.21 12.74 -10.67
N SER A 8 13.60 11.74 -11.29
CA SER A 8 12.80 10.71 -10.66
C SER A 8 13.48 9.34 -10.79
N VAL A 9 13.03 8.40 -9.96
CA VAL A 9 13.39 6.98 -10.12
C VAL A 9 12.85 6.50 -11.47
N SER A 10 13.68 5.78 -12.23
CA SER A 10 13.43 5.32 -13.60
C SER A 10 13.76 6.34 -14.72
N ASP A 11 14.21 7.55 -14.40
CA ASP A 11 14.72 8.47 -15.42
C ASP A 11 16.04 7.98 -16.00
N THR A 12 16.22 8.19 -17.29
CA THR A 12 17.48 7.88 -17.97
C THR A 12 18.30 9.14 -18.13
N ILE A 13 19.50 9.15 -17.57
CA ILE A 13 20.46 10.22 -17.77
C ILE A 13 21.31 9.85 -18.98
N CYS A 14 21.25 10.65 -20.03
CA CYS A 14 21.98 10.46 -21.29
C CYS A 14 22.79 11.71 -21.65
N ASN A 15 23.70 11.55 -22.62
CA ASN A 15 24.41 12.68 -23.20
C ASN A 15 23.63 13.24 -24.39
N GLU A 16 24.02 14.43 -24.85
CA GLU A 16 23.38 15.12 -26.00
C GLU A 16 23.41 14.35 -27.34
N ILE A 17 24.25 13.31 -27.46
CA ILE A 17 24.42 12.53 -28.67
C ILE A 17 23.48 11.33 -28.72
N ASN A 18 23.16 10.76 -27.54
CA ASN A 18 22.32 9.56 -27.39
C ASN A 18 21.14 9.84 -26.45
N GLU A 19 20.04 10.30 -27.02
CA GLU A 19 18.80 10.59 -26.30
C GLU A 19 17.84 9.38 -26.17
N THR A 20 18.38 8.16 -26.27
CA THR A 20 17.55 6.96 -26.24
C THR A 20 17.33 6.53 -24.79
N PRO A 21 16.11 6.60 -24.24
CA PRO A 21 15.82 6.19 -22.88
C PRO A 21 15.96 4.67 -22.73
N ILE A 22 16.50 4.23 -21.60
CA ILE A 22 16.50 2.82 -21.24
C ILE A 22 15.07 2.43 -20.85
N LYS A 23 14.55 1.36 -21.43
CA LYS A 23 13.21 0.87 -21.12
C LYS A 23 13.14 0.42 -19.65
N SER A 24 12.45 1.18 -18.83
CA SER A 24 12.21 0.83 -17.44
C SER A 24 11.05 -0.16 -17.31
N THR A 25 11.09 -0.99 -16.26
CA THR A 25 9.93 -1.81 -15.88
C THR A 25 8.86 -0.91 -15.28
N PRO A 26 7.61 -0.93 -15.79
CA PRO A 26 6.55 -0.13 -15.21
C PRO A 26 6.32 -0.52 -13.74
N ILE A 27 6.13 0.48 -12.90
CA ILE A 27 5.82 0.30 -11.49
C ILE A 27 4.31 0.17 -11.35
N ASP A 28 3.85 -0.87 -10.67
CA ASP A 28 2.43 -1.08 -10.44
C ASP A 28 1.84 0.09 -9.63
N PRO A 29 0.68 0.62 -10.05
CA PRO A 29 0.03 1.71 -9.33
C PRO A 29 -0.43 1.27 -7.95
N PRO A 30 -0.67 2.23 -7.02
CA PRO A 30 -1.24 1.95 -5.72
C PRO A 30 -2.57 1.21 -5.82
N THR A 31 -2.78 0.24 -4.94
CA THR A 31 -4.04 -0.51 -4.81
C THR A 31 -4.93 0.01 -3.68
N MET A 32 -4.32 0.67 -2.70
CA MET A 32 -4.99 1.21 -1.51
C MET A 32 -4.58 2.65 -1.25
N SER A 33 -5.45 3.43 -0.63
CA SER A 33 -5.14 4.77 -0.12
C SER A 33 -5.64 4.98 1.30
N ILE A 34 -4.97 5.87 2.02
CA ILE A 34 -5.41 6.44 3.29
C ILE A 34 -5.43 7.96 3.16
N THR A 35 -6.29 8.60 3.95
CA THR A 35 -6.28 10.05 4.09
C THR A 35 -5.60 10.41 5.39
N ILE A 36 -4.62 11.32 5.32
CA ILE A 36 -3.91 11.87 6.47
C ILE A 36 -4.32 13.32 6.63
N THR A 37 -4.69 13.71 7.86
CA THR A 37 -5.00 15.09 8.24
C THR A 37 -4.26 15.47 9.52
N VAL A 38 -4.28 16.73 9.87
CA VAL A 38 -3.80 17.17 11.18
C VAL A 38 -4.62 16.54 12.31
N ASN A 39 -4.00 16.32 13.45
CA ASN A 39 -4.73 15.90 14.65
C ASN A 39 -5.50 17.11 15.23
N ASP A 40 -6.81 17.10 15.10
CA ASP A 40 -7.74 18.12 15.60
C ASP A 40 -8.31 17.81 16.99
N SER A 41 -7.80 16.77 17.64
CA SER A 41 -8.23 16.37 18.97
C SER A 41 -7.82 17.42 20.03
N PRO A 42 -8.59 17.55 21.14
CA PRO A 42 -8.24 18.47 22.24
C PRO A 42 -6.89 18.17 22.92
N ILE A 43 -6.32 17.00 22.68
CA ILE A 43 -5.03 16.56 23.23
C ILE A 43 -3.90 16.63 22.19
N SER A 44 -4.12 17.30 21.05
CA SER A 44 -3.09 17.48 20.01
C SER A 44 -1.87 18.23 20.56
N GLY A 45 -0.68 17.74 20.21
CA GLY A 45 0.61 18.33 20.64
C GLY A 45 1.14 17.79 21.97
N LEU A 46 0.46 16.82 22.60
CA LEU A 46 0.95 16.23 23.86
C LEU A 46 2.07 15.20 23.62
N GLU A 47 1.97 14.38 22.59
CA GLU A 47 2.94 13.33 22.30
C GLU A 47 3.91 13.69 21.18
N GLY A 48 3.48 14.50 20.19
CA GLY A 48 4.28 14.98 19.08
C GLY A 48 4.24 16.50 18.95
N LYS A 49 5.34 17.08 18.45
CA LYS A 49 5.42 18.53 18.23
C LYS A 49 5.14 18.95 16.79
N LYS A 50 5.08 17.99 15.87
CA LYS A 50 4.86 18.22 14.44
C LYS A 50 3.37 18.00 14.11
N VAL A 51 2.57 19.04 14.36
CA VAL A 51 1.09 19.00 14.30
C VAL A 51 0.51 19.90 13.21
N THR A 52 1.34 20.52 12.35
CA THR A 52 0.87 21.44 11.33
C THR A 52 0.74 20.77 9.96
N SER A 53 -0.27 21.19 9.19
CA SER A 53 -0.51 20.71 7.82
C SER A 53 0.72 20.89 6.92
N THR A 54 1.44 22.01 7.05
CA THR A 54 2.64 22.28 6.25
C THR A 54 3.74 21.26 6.50
N LEU A 55 4.05 20.94 7.75
CA LEU A 55 5.08 19.95 8.09
C LEU A 55 4.70 18.53 7.62
N ILE A 56 3.42 18.17 7.77
CA ILE A 56 2.90 16.89 7.29
C ILE A 56 3.05 16.82 5.77
N ARG A 57 2.64 17.87 5.06
CA ARG A 57 2.73 17.97 3.61
C ARG A 57 4.17 17.79 3.12
N GLU A 58 5.10 18.57 3.66
CA GLU A 58 6.53 18.51 3.28
C GLU A 58 7.11 17.10 3.47
N ARG A 59 6.78 16.45 4.60
CA ARG A 59 7.25 15.09 4.87
C ARG A 59 6.67 14.05 3.92
N LEU A 60 5.37 14.16 3.58
CA LEU A 60 4.69 13.25 2.66
C LEU A 60 5.17 13.45 1.22
N LEU A 61 5.44 14.68 0.79
CA LEU A 61 6.06 14.97 -0.51
C LEU A 61 7.45 14.34 -0.60
N ALA A 62 8.31 14.54 0.40
CA ALA A 62 9.65 13.95 0.43
C ALA A 62 9.60 12.40 0.37
N GLU A 63 8.60 11.78 0.99
CA GLU A 63 8.38 10.34 0.86
C GLU A 63 8.00 9.95 -0.57
N ALA A 64 7.06 10.66 -1.18
CA ALA A 64 6.59 10.35 -2.54
C ALA A 64 7.69 10.57 -3.60
N GLU A 65 8.60 11.53 -3.40
CA GLU A 65 9.75 11.77 -4.28
C GLU A 65 10.78 10.64 -4.22
N THR A 66 10.96 10.03 -3.05
CA THR A 66 11.95 8.96 -2.85
C THR A 66 11.38 7.56 -3.04
N ASN A 67 10.09 7.38 -2.85
CA ASN A 67 9.39 6.09 -2.87
C ASN A 67 8.33 6.06 -3.98
N VAL A 68 8.73 5.59 -5.15
CA VAL A 68 7.86 5.50 -6.34
C VAL A 68 6.63 4.60 -6.18
N ALA A 69 6.56 3.79 -5.12
CA ALA A 69 5.39 2.97 -4.82
C ALA A 69 4.33 3.73 -3.99
N ILE A 70 4.62 4.97 -3.60
CA ILE A 70 3.71 5.85 -2.87
C ILE A 70 3.24 6.96 -3.81
N SER A 71 1.93 7.18 -3.86
CA SER A 71 1.35 8.34 -4.52
C SER A 71 0.87 9.34 -3.48
N PHE A 72 1.02 10.62 -3.81
CA PHE A 72 0.60 11.74 -2.97
C PHE A 72 -0.39 12.61 -3.77
N ASN A 73 -1.55 12.87 -3.19
CA ASN A 73 -2.53 13.83 -3.68
C ASN A 73 -2.98 14.72 -2.52
N GLU A 74 -3.13 16.00 -2.77
CA GLU A 74 -3.67 16.95 -1.78
C GLU A 74 -5.03 17.46 -2.24
N ASN A 75 -5.91 17.82 -1.29
CA ASN A 75 -7.15 18.51 -1.61
C ASN A 75 -6.89 20.00 -1.90
N ASP A 76 -7.90 20.69 -2.43
CA ASP A 76 -7.80 22.12 -2.80
C ASP A 76 -7.48 23.03 -1.60
N GLN A 77 -7.87 22.63 -0.39
CA GLN A 77 -7.65 23.37 0.85
C GLN A 77 -6.28 23.09 1.49
N ARG A 78 -5.55 22.07 0.99
CA ARG A 78 -4.24 21.64 1.49
C ARG A 78 -4.21 21.26 2.97
N ASP A 79 -5.31 20.74 3.48
CA ASP A 79 -5.47 20.29 4.87
C ASP A 79 -5.67 18.76 4.98
N SER A 80 -5.85 18.11 3.84
CA SER A 80 -6.10 16.69 3.72
C SER A 80 -5.25 16.08 2.60
N PHE A 81 -4.51 15.04 2.93
CA PHE A 81 -3.55 14.39 2.04
C PHE A 81 -3.95 12.95 1.80
N GLU A 82 -4.21 12.58 0.56
CA GLU A 82 -4.45 11.20 0.16
C GLU A 82 -3.13 10.54 -0.24
N ILE A 83 -2.79 9.48 0.48
CA ILE A 83 -1.57 8.69 0.25
C ILE A 83 -1.97 7.32 -0.27
N GLY A 84 -1.56 7.02 -1.48
CA GLY A 84 -1.72 5.69 -2.06
C GLY A 84 -0.49 4.83 -1.85
N GLY A 85 -0.71 3.53 -1.65
CA GLY A 85 0.33 2.52 -1.49
C GLY A 85 -0.12 1.16 -2.01
N ARG A 86 0.80 0.19 -2.02
CA ARG A 86 0.52 -1.17 -2.52
C ARG A 86 -0.19 -2.07 -1.51
N GLY A 87 -0.28 -1.66 -0.24
CA GLY A 87 -0.95 -2.44 0.79
C GLY A 87 -0.90 -1.81 2.17
N GLU A 88 -1.66 -2.40 3.10
CA GLU A 88 -1.79 -1.91 4.48
C GLU A 88 -0.44 -1.81 5.20
N LEU A 89 0.45 -2.78 5.01
CA LEU A 89 1.74 -2.80 5.69
C LEU A 89 2.60 -1.61 5.29
N GLN A 90 2.69 -1.28 4.00
CA GLN A 90 3.46 -0.15 3.51
C GLN A 90 2.95 1.17 4.10
N LEU A 91 1.63 1.38 4.07
CA LEU A 91 0.99 2.56 4.63
C LEU A 91 1.15 2.62 6.15
N GLY A 92 1.04 1.49 6.83
CA GLY A 92 1.26 1.38 8.28
C GLY A 92 2.69 1.70 8.69
N VAL A 93 3.69 1.23 7.94
CA VAL A 93 5.10 1.56 8.16
C VAL A 93 5.37 3.05 8.00
N LEU A 94 4.79 3.69 6.96
CA LEU A 94 4.91 5.14 6.76
C LEU A 94 4.34 5.91 7.97
N VAL A 95 3.11 5.60 8.39
CA VAL A 95 2.46 6.26 9.52
C VAL A 95 3.26 6.07 10.81
N GLU A 96 3.75 4.85 11.08
CA GLU A 96 4.56 4.57 12.26
C GLU A 96 5.92 5.30 12.22
N THR A 97 6.55 5.40 11.06
CA THR A 97 7.79 6.16 10.87
C THR A 97 7.55 7.63 11.17
N MET A 98 6.49 8.24 10.64
CA MET A 98 6.12 9.63 10.92
C MET A 98 5.83 9.83 12.41
N ARG A 99 5.12 8.89 13.06
CA ARG A 99 4.88 8.94 14.51
C ARG A 99 6.20 8.99 15.29
N ARG A 100 7.18 8.16 14.94
CA ARG A 100 8.51 8.15 15.58
C ARG A 100 9.30 9.43 15.30
N GLU A 101 9.08 10.08 14.18
CA GLU A 101 9.65 11.39 13.85
C GLU A 101 8.98 12.56 14.63
N GLY A 102 7.97 12.27 15.43
CA GLY A 102 7.25 13.23 16.29
C GLY A 102 6.07 13.93 15.61
N PHE A 103 5.52 13.35 14.55
CA PHE A 103 4.25 13.77 13.97
C PHE A 103 3.07 13.21 14.75
N GLU A 104 2.04 14.02 14.94
CA GLU A 104 0.71 13.58 15.34
C GLU A 104 -0.24 13.73 14.16
N LEU A 105 -0.90 12.64 13.81
CA LEU A 105 -1.70 12.52 12.60
C LEU A 105 -3.08 11.95 12.92
N THR A 106 -4.10 12.41 12.20
CA THR A 106 -5.35 11.69 12.04
C THR A 106 -5.30 10.89 10.74
N VAL A 107 -5.58 9.60 10.82
CA VAL A 107 -5.50 8.68 9.68
C VAL A 107 -6.86 8.02 9.45
N SER A 108 -7.33 8.06 8.20
CA SER A 108 -8.58 7.38 7.83
C SER A 108 -8.40 5.87 7.73
N ARG A 109 -9.53 5.16 7.65
CA ARG A 109 -9.50 3.74 7.25
C ARG A 109 -8.98 3.61 5.82
N PRO A 110 -8.23 2.53 5.50
CA PRO A 110 -7.79 2.26 4.14
C PRO A 110 -8.98 2.13 3.19
N LYS A 111 -8.82 2.67 1.99
CA LYS A 111 -9.78 2.55 0.88
C LYS A 111 -9.06 1.98 -0.33
N VAL A 112 -9.77 1.21 -1.13
CA VAL A 112 -9.23 0.68 -2.38
C VAL A 112 -9.27 1.76 -3.46
N VAL A 113 -8.18 1.89 -4.20
CA VAL A 113 -8.08 2.80 -5.35
C VAL A 113 -8.69 2.13 -6.57
N TYR A 114 -9.74 2.75 -7.13
CA TYR A 114 -10.40 2.28 -8.33
C TYR A 114 -9.81 2.96 -9.57
N LYS A 115 -9.76 2.23 -10.67
CA LYS A 115 -9.47 2.79 -12.00
C LYS A 115 -10.73 2.88 -12.82
N ILE A 116 -10.79 3.86 -13.73
CA ILE A 116 -11.84 3.96 -14.74
C ILE A 116 -11.23 3.47 -16.05
N ASN A 117 -11.89 2.52 -16.72
CA ASN A 117 -11.45 2.04 -18.04
C ASN A 117 -11.96 2.98 -19.14
N GLU A 118 -11.57 2.68 -20.37
CA GLU A 118 -11.97 3.45 -21.59
C GLU A 118 -13.49 3.47 -21.83
N ASN A 119 -14.24 2.56 -21.21
CA ASN A 119 -15.70 2.45 -21.30
C ASN A 119 -16.42 3.06 -20.08
N ASP A 120 -15.78 3.92 -19.33
CA ASP A 120 -16.30 4.57 -18.12
C ASP A 120 -16.72 3.59 -17.00
N GLN A 121 -16.18 2.37 -17.01
CA GLN A 121 -16.48 1.36 -16.01
C GLN A 121 -15.43 1.42 -14.88
N LYS A 122 -15.92 1.32 -13.66
CA LYS A 122 -15.10 1.30 -12.46
C LYS A 122 -14.46 -0.08 -12.27
N MET A 123 -13.14 -0.12 -12.30
CA MET A 123 -12.33 -1.33 -12.14
C MET A 123 -11.71 -1.36 -10.75
N GLU A 124 -11.83 -2.50 -10.06
CA GLU A 124 -11.15 -2.72 -8.79
C GLU A 124 -9.85 -3.51 -8.99
N PRO A 125 -8.81 -3.28 -8.17
CA PRO A 125 -7.59 -4.06 -8.22
C PRO A 125 -7.83 -5.49 -7.71
N ILE A 126 -7.31 -6.46 -8.44
CA ILE A 126 -7.30 -7.89 -8.08
C ILE A 126 -5.85 -8.28 -7.82
N GLU A 127 -5.60 -8.89 -6.68
CA GLU A 127 -4.28 -9.37 -6.28
C GLU A 127 -4.19 -10.89 -6.42
N GLU A 128 -3.01 -11.36 -6.80
CA GLU A 128 -2.64 -12.76 -6.68
C GLU A 128 -2.09 -12.97 -5.27
N VAL A 129 -2.74 -13.88 -4.53
CA VAL A 129 -2.40 -14.16 -3.14
C VAL A 129 -1.86 -15.58 -3.07
N ILE A 130 -0.61 -15.72 -2.64
CA ILE A 130 0.05 -17.01 -2.44
C ILE A 130 0.12 -17.25 -0.93
N ILE A 131 -0.42 -18.38 -0.49
CA ILE A 131 -0.51 -18.75 0.92
C ILE A 131 0.12 -20.12 1.11
N ASP A 132 1.10 -20.20 2.01
CA ASP A 132 1.70 -21.46 2.45
C ASP A 132 1.26 -21.75 3.89
N VAL A 133 0.58 -22.88 4.09
CA VAL A 133 0.06 -23.31 5.39
C VAL A 133 0.32 -24.79 5.63
N ASP A 134 0.33 -25.20 6.89
CA ASP A 134 0.30 -26.61 7.24
C ASP A 134 -1.04 -27.23 6.81
N ASP A 135 -1.04 -28.48 6.36
CA ASP A 135 -2.20 -29.14 5.76
C ASP A 135 -3.46 -29.07 6.62
N GLU A 136 -3.31 -29.11 7.94
CA GLU A 136 -4.42 -29.04 8.90
C GLU A 136 -5.20 -27.71 8.84
N TYR A 137 -4.58 -26.61 8.39
CA TYR A 137 -5.22 -25.28 8.29
C TYR A 137 -5.75 -24.97 6.89
N SER A 138 -5.42 -25.78 5.88
CA SER A 138 -5.73 -25.48 4.47
C SER A 138 -7.24 -25.28 4.24
N SER A 139 -8.09 -26.15 4.78
CA SER A 139 -9.54 -26.03 4.65
C SER A 139 -10.11 -24.76 5.30
N THR A 140 -9.61 -24.37 6.48
CA THR A 140 -10.03 -23.17 7.18
C THR A 140 -9.68 -21.92 6.39
N VAL A 141 -8.46 -21.87 5.82
CA VAL A 141 -8.00 -20.76 4.99
C VAL A 141 -8.80 -20.68 3.68
N ILE A 142 -9.09 -21.80 3.03
CA ILE A 142 -9.92 -21.85 1.81
C ILE A 142 -11.32 -21.28 2.10
N ASP A 143 -11.95 -21.67 3.21
CA ASP A 143 -13.26 -21.16 3.59
C ASP A 143 -13.23 -19.65 3.89
N SER A 144 -12.20 -19.18 4.57
CA SER A 144 -12.01 -17.76 4.85
C SER A 144 -11.81 -16.94 3.57
N MET A 145 -10.99 -17.42 2.63
CA MET A 145 -10.75 -16.77 1.35
C MET A 145 -12.01 -16.76 0.47
N ASN A 146 -12.78 -17.84 0.44
CA ASN A 146 -14.04 -17.92 -0.29
C ASN A 146 -15.07 -16.91 0.24
N LYS A 147 -15.22 -16.76 1.56
CA LYS A 147 -16.08 -15.73 2.18
C LYS A 147 -15.64 -14.32 1.79
N ARG A 148 -14.36 -14.11 1.53
CA ARG A 148 -13.74 -12.86 1.08
C ARG A 148 -13.79 -12.68 -0.45
N LYS A 149 -14.53 -13.54 -1.16
CA LYS A 149 -14.71 -13.50 -2.63
C LYS A 149 -13.41 -13.73 -3.42
N ALA A 150 -12.46 -14.43 -2.83
CA ALA A 150 -11.31 -14.92 -3.55
C ALA A 150 -11.70 -16.10 -4.44
N SER A 151 -11.04 -16.21 -5.58
CA SER A 151 -11.15 -17.34 -6.49
C SER A 151 -9.86 -18.15 -6.44
N MET A 152 -9.94 -19.41 -6.04
CA MET A 152 -8.77 -20.29 -6.02
C MET A 152 -8.34 -20.62 -7.46
N ILE A 153 -7.05 -20.46 -7.72
CA ILE A 153 -6.42 -20.75 -9.02
C ILE A 153 -5.75 -22.10 -8.98
N ASP A 154 -4.97 -22.37 -7.90
CA ASP A 154 -4.19 -23.57 -7.77
C ASP A 154 -4.03 -24.00 -6.31
N MET A 155 -3.79 -25.29 -6.11
CA MET A 155 -3.50 -25.89 -4.82
C MET A 155 -2.47 -27.00 -5.00
N THR A 156 -1.33 -26.86 -4.33
CA THR A 156 -0.24 -27.84 -4.39
C THR A 156 0.15 -28.27 -2.98
N ASN A 157 0.20 -29.58 -2.76
CA ASN A 157 0.65 -30.13 -1.48
C ASN A 157 2.09 -30.63 -1.59
N ILE A 158 2.96 -30.19 -0.67
CA ILE A 158 4.39 -30.55 -0.65
C ILE A 158 4.80 -30.86 0.79
N SER A 159 5.00 -32.13 1.10
CA SER A 159 5.62 -32.58 2.36
C SER A 159 4.93 -32.05 3.63
N GLY A 160 3.59 -32.13 3.68
CA GLY A 160 2.80 -31.71 4.84
C GLY A 160 2.48 -30.21 4.90
N LYS A 161 2.82 -29.49 3.84
CA LYS A 161 2.44 -28.08 3.63
C LYS A 161 1.63 -27.95 2.35
N THR A 162 0.60 -27.12 2.41
CA THR A 162 -0.24 -26.79 1.27
C THR A 162 0.03 -25.37 0.82
N ARG A 163 0.37 -25.22 -0.46
CA ARG A 163 0.42 -23.92 -1.15
C ARG A 163 -0.90 -23.69 -1.85
N LEU A 164 -1.52 -22.55 -1.56
CA LEU A 164 -2.78 -22.11 -2.12
C LEU A 164 -2.54 -20.83 -2.92
N ILE A 165 -3.07 -20.75 -4.14
CA ILE A 165 -2.98 -19.54 -4.98
C ILE A 165 -4.38 -19.06 -5.28
N PHE A 166 -4.66 -17.79 -4.94
CA PHE A 166 -5.95 -17.15 -5.16
C PHE A 166 -5.82 -15.86 -5.97
N LYS A 167 -6.90 -15.53 -6.70
CA LYS A 167 -7.19 -14.15 -7.13
C LYS A 167 -8.21 -13.56 -6.18
N CYS A 168 -7.86 -12.43 -5.56
CA CYS A 168 -8.68 -11.81 -4.53
C CYS A 168 -8.79 -10.31 -4.76
N PRO A 169 -10.00 -9.70 -4.64
CA PRO A 169 -10.13 -8.25 -4.63
C PRO A 169 -9.35 -7.65 -3.47
N SER A 170 -8.52 -6.61 -3.73
CA SER A 170 -7.69 -5.96 -2.69
C SER A 170 -8.50 -5.52 -1.48
N ARG A 171 -9.75 -5.03 -1.68
CA ARG A 171 -10.67 -4.66 -0.58
C ARG A 171 -10.97 -5.80 0.38
N SER A 172 -10.93 -7.03 -0.10
CA SER A 172 -11.25 -8.23 0.69
C SER A 172 -10.06 -8.69 1.54
N LEU A 173 -8.85 -8.23 1.24
CA LEU A 173 -7.63 -8.52 1.99
C LEU A 173 -7.45 -7.58 3.19
N ILE A 174 -8.14 -6.44 3.20
CA ILE A 174 -8.06 -5.48 4.31
C ILE A 174 -8.40 -6.18 5.63
N GLY A 175 -7.47 -6.12 6.60
CA GLY A 175 -7.58 -6.75 7.92
C GLY A 175 -7.49 -8.28 7.92
N TYR A 176 -7.26 -8.94 6.78
CA TYR A 176 -7.17 -10.41 6.73
C TYR A 176 -5.93 -10.96 7.42
N GLN A 177 -4.81 -10.25 7.39
CA GLN A 177 -3.55 -10.73 7.95
C GLN A 177 -3.66 -11.16 9.42
N SER A 178 -4.33 -10.35 10.26
CA SER A 178 -4.51 -10.69 11.68
C SER A 178 -5.39 -11.93 11.87
N GLN A 179 -6.46 -12.07 11.07
CA GLN A 179 -7.32 -13.25 11.09
C GLN A 179 -6.55 -14.48 10.64
N PHE A 180 -5.80 -14.38 9.53
CA PHE A 180 -4.99 -15.45 8.98
C PHE A 180 -3.95 -15.98 9.98
N LEU A 181 -3.22 -15.10 10.65
CA LEU A 181 -2.27 -15.50 11.70
C LEU A 181 -2.95 -16.22 12.85
N THR A 182 -4.17 -15.82 13.22
CA THR A 182 -4.96 -16.51 14.26
C THR A 182 -5.42 -17.89 13.78
N GLU A 183 -5.94 -17.99 12.56
CA GLU A 183 -6.43 -19.25 11.94
C GLU A 183 -5.32 -20.28 11.76
N THR A 184 -4.10 -19.83 11.49
CA THR A 184 -2.92 -20.68 11.24
C THR A 184 -1.99 -20.78 12.46
N ARG A 185 -2.41 -20.26 13.63
CA ARG A 185 -1.58 -20.19 14.86
C ARG A 185 -0.20 -19.57 14.63
N GLY A 186 -0.10 -18.64 13.68
CA GLY A 186 1.13 -17.93 13.34
C GLY A 186 2.10 -18.71 12.45
N THR A 187 1.77 -19.93 11.98
CA THR A 187 2.67 -20.75 11.12
C THR A 187 2.49 -20.47 9.63
N GLY A 188 1.37 -19.88 9.23
CA GLY A 188 1.08 -19.57 7.83
C GLY A 188 1.86 -18.37 7.30
N VAL A 189 2.19 -18.40 6.02
CA VAL A 189 2.90 -17.36 5.28
C VAL A 189 2.13 -16.98 4.02
#